data_7c98cbeb88d959c9b086053e09c395df
#
_entry.id   7c98cbeb88d959c9b086053e09c395df
#
_cell.length_a   1.000
_cell.length_b   1.000
_cell.length_c   1.000
_cell.angle_alpha   90.00
_cell.angle_beta   90.00
_cell.angle_gamma   90.00
#
_symmetry.space_group_name_H-M   'P 1'
#
loop_
_entity.id
_entity.type
_entity.pdbx_description
1 polymer ?
#
loop_
_entity_poly.entity_id
_entity_poly.type
_entity_poly.pdbx_seq_one_letter_code
_entity_poly.pdbx_strand_id
1 'polypeptide(L)'
;MTKVLHLSHHYGCLKDHQYVCDKLGLDLTNKLSIWNDIIKRDVYCITREIANSTWKEHKDYFNSFDFIITSDTAPLSRIFLENIDEFKGQLIVWVCNRFNYEMHDDDAYLTLMSESVGKDNVKIIPYTKFETMWAEAYKVKFTEEVIRPIGVSIDKPLSENEDLGLIGFGGDYGDELKGGDLLVSRYHNDTLWQDSVKMMEHYDLSADPCKYRGYKGLVELAKKYEAYFILPEQYSKFAAFELMNIGLPVILPSEDFLFHLSSANNYWFGSGLYKNTTEVCEWYNEYYDQFALYIDDFEEIPETFKIVKEHKKKIRGIMKKCAKEHQSKTLDQWRKIYNV
;
A
#
# COMPACT_ATOMS: atom_id res chain seq x y z
N MET A 1 -13.62 -16.21 20.32
CA MET A 1 -13.14 -15.06 19.56
C MET A 1 -12.25 -15.60 18.47
N THR A 2 -12.48 -15.21 17.23
CA THR A 2 -11.72 -15.70 16.07
C THR A 2 -10.29 -15.19 16.13
N LYS A 3 -9.33 -16.12 16.13
CA LYS A 3 -7.89 -15.81 16.25
C LYS A 3 -7.25 -15.63 14.88
N VAL A 4 -6.59 -14.52 14.68
CA VAL A 4 -5.91 -14.16 13.44
C VAL A 4 -4.43 -13.95 13.71
N LEU A 5 -3.56 -14.59 12.91
CA LEU A 5 -2.14 -14.28 12.86
C LEU A 5 -1.87 -13.48 11.56
N HIS A 6 -1.31 -12.30 11.69
CA HIS A 6 -0.90 -11.50 10.53
C HIS A 6 0.61 -11.42 10.41
N LEU A 7 1.10 -11.87 9.28
CA LEU A 7 2.51 -11.88 8.91
C LEU A 7 2.73 -10.93 7.73
N SER A 8 3.53 -9.88 7.95
CA SER A 8 3.84 -8.91 6.91
C SER A 8 5.23 -8.33 7.12
N HIS A 9 5.90 -8.03 6.03
CA HIS A 9 7.14 -7.27 6.06
C HIS A 9 6.88 -5.75 6.06
N HIS A 10 5.66 -5.33 5.70
CA HIS A 10 5.30 -3.93 5.56
C HIS A 10 4.45 -3.44 6.74
N TYR A 11 4.98 -2.47 7.50
CA TYR A 11 4.31 -1.92 8.67
C TYR A 11 2.92 -1.31 8.37
N GLY A 12 2.76 -0.67 7.20
CA GLY A 12 1.48 -0.13 6.76
C GLY A 12 0.40 -1.20 6.64
N CYS A 13 0.74 -2.38 6.09
CA CYS A 13 -0.17 -3.52 5.99
C CYS A 13 -0.62 -3.99 7.37
N LEU A 14 0.32 -4.13 8.32
CA LEU A 14 0.02 -4.55 9.69
C LEU A 14 -0.94 -3.59 10.38
N LYS A 15 -0.67 -2.29 10.26
CA LYS A 15 -1.51 -1.26 10.91
C LYS A 15 -2.90 -1.15 10.29
N ASP A 16 -2.96 -1.17 8.98
CA ASP A 16 -4.23 -1.09 8.28
C ASP A 16 -5.13 -2.27 8.66
N HIS A 17 -4.55 -3.47 8.65
CA HIS A 17 -5.29 -4.68 9.01
C HIS A 17 -5.61 -4.78 10.50
N GLN A 18 -4.78 -4.21 11.39
CA GLN A 18 -5.10 -4.06 12.81
C GLN A 18 -6.41 -3.28 12.99
N TYR A 19 -6.57 -2.17 12.26
CA TYR A 19 -7.82 -1.41 12.30
C TYR A 19 -9.02 -2.26 11.86
N VAL A 20 -8.86 -3.05 10.80
CA VAL A 20 -9.91 -3.99 10.34
C VAL A 20 -10.29 -4.95 11.47
N CYS A 21 -9.31 -5.64 12.07
CA CYS A 21 -9.54 -6.61 13.12
C CYS A 21 -10.19 -5.99 14.36
N ASP A 22 -9.75 -4.80 14.79
CA ASP A 22 -10.35 -4.06 15.91
C ASP A 22 -11.82 -3.73 15.62
N LYS A 23 -12.16 -3.33 14.40
CA LYS A 23 -13.54 -3.02 13.98
C LYS A 23 -14.43 -4.26 13.88
N LEU A 24 -13.86 -5.40 13.54
CA LEU A 24 -14.58 -6.68 13.41
C LEU A 24 -14.60 -7.50 14.70
N GLY A 25 -13.89 -7.06 15.75
CA GLY A 25 -13.81 -7.80 17.02
C GLY A 25 -13.02 -9.09 16.93
N LEU A 26 -11.99 -9.14 16.09
CA LEU A 26 -11.10 -10.28 15.91
C LEU A 26 -9.92 -10.21 16.89
N ASP A 27 -9.43 -11.38 17.33
CA ASP A 27 -8.25 -11.51 18.19
C ASP A 27 -6.99 -11.59 17.31
N LEU A 28 -6.37 -10.43 17.08
CA LEU A 28 -5.24 -10.32 16.18
C LEU A 28 -3.90 -10.43 16.91
N THR A 29 -3.07 -11.32 16.41
CA THR A 29 -1.64 -11.39 16.76
C THR A 29 -0.81 -10.88 15.59
N ASN A 30 -0.20 -9.70 15.76
CA ASN A 30 0.81 -9.17 14.86
C ASN A 30 2.19 -9.46 15.47
N LYS A 31 2.99 -10.31 14.85
CA LYS A 31 4.37 -10.52 15.32
C LYS A 31 5.35 -10.38 14.17
N LEU A 32 5.99 -9.24 14.08
CA LEU A 32 7.21 -9.06 13.28
C LEU A 32 8.38 -9.86 13.84
N SER A 33 8.41 -10.08 15.17
CA SER A 33 9.46 -10.85 15.83
C SER A 33 9.54 -12.31 15.36
N ILE A 34 8.43 -12.93 14.95
CA ILE A 34 8.46 -14.27 14.36
C ILE A 34 9.33 -14.28 13.10
N TRP A 35 9.31 -13.19 12.31
CA TRP A 35 10.12 -13.09 11.12
C TRP A 35 11.61 -12.99 11.42
N ASN A 36 11.99 -12.17 12.40
CA ASN A 36 13.39 -12.05 12.81
C ASN A 36 13.93 -13.34 13.42
N ASP A 37 13.10 -14.11 14.10
CA ASP A 37 13.48 -15.37 14.73
C ASP A 37 13.43 -16.56 13.77
N ILE A 38 12.42 -16.59 12.87
CA ILE A 38 12.14 -17.70 11.96
C ILE A 38 12.86 -17.51 10.62
N ILE A 39 12.79 -16.32 10.06
CA ILE A 39 13.37 -16.00 8.76
C ILE A 39 14.47 -14.94 8.95
N LYS A 40 15.60 -15.37 9.51
CA LYS A 40 16.81 -14.54 9.63
C LYS A 40 17.43 -14.17 8.26
N ARG A 41 16.67 -14.27 7.18
CA ARG A 41 17.10 -14.07 5.81
C ARG A 41 16.07 -13.23 5.07
N ASP A 42 16.42 -12.90 3.86
CA ASP A 42 15.59 -12.16 2.93
C ASP A 42 14.20 -12.82 2.78
N VAL A 43 13.17 -12.12 3.24
CA VAL A 43 11.78 -12.56 3.20
C VAL A 43 11.25 -12.75 1.78
N TYR A 44 11.95 -12.22 0.79
CA TYR A 44 11.62 -12.37 -0.62
C TYR A 44 12.10 -13.71 -1.20
N CYS A 45 13.05 -14.36 -0.56
CA CYS A 45 13.70 -15.59 -1.03
C CYS A 45 13.34 -16.83 -0.20
N ILE A 46 12.05 -17.05 0.07
CA ILE A 46 11.61 -18.25 0.78
C ILE A 46 11.57 -19.42 -0.19
N THR A 47 12.62 -20.28 -0.13
CA THR A 47 12.66 -21.53 -0.90
C THR A 47 11.70 -22.57 -0.32
N ARG A 48 11.44 -23.64 -1.07
CA ARG A 48 10.65 -24.78 -0.59
C ARG A 48 11.23 -25.40 0.68
N GLU A 49 12.56 -25.51 0.77
CA GLU A 49 13.25 -26.06 1.93
C GLU A 49 13.06 -25.17 3.16
N ILE A 50 13.18 -23.85 3.01
CA ILE A 50 12.93 -22.87 4.07
C ILE A 50 11.46 -22.96 4.50
N ALA A 51 10.53 -23.00 3.56
CA ALA A 51 9.10 -23.09 3.85
C ALA A 51 8.77 -24.34 4.67
N ASN A 52 9.26 -25.50 4.23
CA ASN A 52 9.00 -26.78 4.91
C ASN A 52 9.68 -26.88 6.28
N SER A 53 10.92 -26.39 6.41
CA SER A 53 11.61 -26.39 7.71
C SER A 53 10.93 -25.46 8.72
N THR A 54 10.50 -24.28 8.27
CA THR A 54 9.74 -23.31 9.10
C THR A 54 8.38 -23.89 9.52
N TRP A 55 7.66 -24.52 8.60
CA TRP A 55 6.42 -25.19 8.91
C TRP A 55 6.61 -26.27 9.97
N LYS A 56 7.57 -27.15 9.78
CA LYS A 56 7.85 -28.25 10.72
C LYS A 56 8.18 -27.76 12.12
N GLU A 57 8.91 -26.65 12.24
CA GLU A 57 9.28 -26.08 13.52
C GLU A 57 8.11 -25.40 14.24
N HIS A 58 7.20 -24.75 13.49
CA HIS A 58 6.15 -23.89 14.05
C HIS A 58 4.72 -24.38 13.77
N LYS A 59 4.52 -25.58 13.27
CA LYS A 59 3.24 -26.16 12.88
C LYS A 59 2.15 -26.02 13.95
N ASP A 60 2.45 -26.39 15.20
CA ASP A 60 1.47 -26.36 16.29
C ASP A 60 1.07 -24.92 16.63
N TYR A 61 2.02 -23.98 16.56
CA TYR A 61 1.74 -22.58 16.74
C TYR A 61 0.84 -22.04 15.62
N PHE A 62 1.16 -22.30 14.37
CA PHE A 62 0.35 -21.87 13.23
C PHE A 62 -1.06 -22.48 13.27
N ASN A 63 -1.18 -23.76 13.63
CA ASN A 63 -2.46 -24.44 13.76
C ASN A 63 -3.30 -24.01 15.00
N SER A 64 -2.79 -23.09 15.82
CA SER A 64 -3.54 -22.48 16.92
C SER A 64 -4.40 -21.27 16.50
N PHE A 65 -4.29 -20.84 15.25
CA PHE A 65 -5.04 -19.73 14.66
C PHE A 65 -6.14 -20.23 13.73
N ASP A 66 -7.28 -19.53 13.72
CA ASP A 66 -8.37 -19.80 12.78
C ASP A 66 -8.05 -19.26 11.40
N PHE A 67 -7.35 -18.12 11.36
CA PHE A 67 -6.88 -17.47 10.12
C PHE A 67 -5.42 -17.10 10.23
N ILE A 68 -4.69 -17.29 9.14
CA ILE A 68 -3.37 -16.68 8.93
C ILE A 68 -3.47 -15.78 7.70
N ILE A 69 -3.09 -14.54 7.86
CA ILE A 69 -2.97 -13.60 6.75
C ILE A 69 -1.50 -13.26 6.51
N THR A 70 -1.07 -13.39 5.26
CA THR A 70 0.20 -12.87 4.79
C THR A 70 -0.08 -11.67 3.89
N SER A 71 0.70 -10.61 4.02
CA SER A 71 0.54 -9.42 3.20
C SER A 71 1.87 -8.82 2.77
N ASP A 72 1.83 -7.79 1.93
CA ASP A 72 2.94 -7.17 1.24
C ASP A 72 3.44 -8.06 0.08
N THR A 73 4.32 -9.01 0.33
CA THR A 73 4.84 -9.90 -0.71
C THR A 73 4.21 -11.29 -0.63
N ALA A 74 3.81 -11.83 -1.77
CA ALA A 74 3.21 -13.17 -1.82
C ALA A 74 4.17 -14.30 -1.37
N PRO A 75 5.51 -14.24 -1.58
CA PRO A 75 6.43 -15.27 -1.11
C PRO A 75 6.32 -15.65 0.36
N LEU A 76 5.90 -14.75 1.23
CA LEU A 76 5.62 -15.04 2.65
C LEU A 76 4.59 -16.18 2.83
N SER A 77 3.65 -16.30 1.91
CA SER A 77 2.62 -17.33 1.94
C SER A 77 3.16 -18.73 1.64
N ARG A 78 4.35 -18.85 1.04
CA ARG A 78 4.93 -20.14 0.63
C ARG A 78 5.03 -21.15 1.77
N ILE A 79 5.33 -20.68 3.00
CA ILE A 79 5.37 -21.51 4.21
C ILE A 79 4.09 -22.34 4.37
N PHE A 80 2.95 -21.69 4.14
CA PHE A 80 1.62 -22.28 4.30
C PHE A 80 1.18 -23.00 3.04
N LEU A 81 1.43 -22.45 1.86
CA LEU A 81 1.02 -23.06 0.59
C LEU A 81 1.68 -24.41 0.34
N GLU A 82 2.98 -24.57 0.64
CA GLU A 82 3.69 -25.85 0.53
C GLU A 82 3.15 -26.90 1.52
N ASN A 83 2.47 -26.49 2.59
CA ASN A 83 1.98 -27.35 3.65
C ASN A 83 0.46 -27.19 3.90
N ILE A 84 -0.27 -26.74 2.89
CA ILE A 84 -1.66 -26.31 3.03
C ILE A 84 -2.61 -27.45 3.48
N ASP A 85 -2.31 -28.68 3.10
CA ASP A 85 -3.12 -29.84 3.47
C ASP A 85 -2.94 -30.24 4.96
N GLU A 86 -1.90 -29.73 5.62
CA GLU A 86 -1.65 -29.89 7.06
C GLU A 86 -2.11 -28.69 7.89
N PHE A 87 -2.40 -27.58 7.24
CA PHE A 87 -2.90 -26.38 7.90
C PHE A 87 -4.39 -26.51 8.18
N LYS A 88 -4.78 -26.31 9.45
CA LYS A 88 -6.15 -26.51 9.92
C LYS A 88 -7.04 -25.27 9.78
N GLY A 89 -6.44 -24.09 9.63
CA GLY A 89 -7.13 -22.81 9.49
C GLY A 89 -7.33 -22.39 8.04
N GLN A 90 -7.68 -21.13 7.86
CA GLN A 90 -7.80 -20.46 6.56
C GLN A 90 -6.57 -19.60 6.29
N LEU A 91 -5.97 -19.75 5.11
CA LEU A 91 -4.89 -18.89 4.65
C LEU A 91 -5.46 -17.76 3.80
N ILE A 92 -5.10 -16.53 4.14
CA ILE A 92 -5.38 -15.33 3.37
C ILE A 92 -4.06 -14.77 2.84
N VAL A 93 -3.91 -14.68 1.53
CA VAL A 93 -2.77 -14.05 0.88
C VAL A 93 -3.23 -12.70 0.34
N TRP A 94 -2.95 -11.62 1.06
CA TRP A 94 -3.30 -10.27 0.63
C TRP A 94 -2.12 -9.66 -0.13
N VAL A 95 -2.22 -9.68 -1.45
CA VAL A 95 -1.13 -9.32 -2.36
C VAL A 95 -1.09 -7.81 -2.52
N CYS A 96 -0.25 -7.13 -1.74
CA CYS A 96 -0.11 -5.67 -1.72
C CYS A 96 1.03 -5.16 -2.61
N ASN A 97 1.80 -6.06 -3.19
CA ASN A 97 2.86 -5.79 -4.16
C ASN A 97 2.80 -6.87 -5.24
N ARG A 98 3.55 -6.73 -6.34
CA ARG A 98 3.60 -7.81 -7.36
C ARG A 98 3.80 -9.14 -6.68
N PHE A 99 2.92 -10.12 -6.95
CA PHE A 99 2.96 -11.41 -6.24
C PHE A 99 4.29 -12.14 -6.42
N ASN A 100 5.00 -11.88 -7.53
CA ASN A 100 6.32 -12.43 -7.83
C ASN A 100 7.47 -11.43 -7.59
N TYR A 101 7.26 -10.37 -6.79
CA TYR A 101 8.27 -9.36 -6.52
C TYR A 101 9.53 -9.99 -5.91
N GLU A 102 10.69 -9.68 -6.51
CA GLU A 102 12.01 -10.22 -6.16
C GLU A 102 12.15 -11.76 -6.17
N MET A 103 11.17 -12.46 -6.71
CA MET A 103 11.30 -13.87 -6.99
C MET A 103 11.94 -14.02 -8.37
N HIS A 104 13.18 -14.37 -8.41
CA HIS A 104 13.88 -14.69 -9.66
C HIS A 104 13.36 -16.03 -10.18
N ASP A 105 12.53 -16.00 -11.25
CA ASP A 105 12.10 -17.13 -12.10
C ASP A 105 11.83 -18.45 -11.35
N ASP A 106 11.06 -18.39 -10.27
CA ASP A 106 10.67 -19.58 -9.52
C ASP A 106 9.39 -20.18 -10.10
N ASP A 107 9.50 -20.92 -11.20
CA ASP A 107 8.38 -21.64 -11.83
C ASP A 107 7.62 -22.53 -10.83
N ALA A 108 8.33 -23.09 -9.85
CA ALA A 108 7.74 -23.94 -8.83
C ALA A 108 6.78 -23.14 -7.92
N TYR A 109 7.13 -21.89 -7.60
CA TYR A 109 6.25 -21.04 -6.82
C TYR A 109 5.05 -20.55 -7.64
N LEU A 110 5.24 -20.20 -8.90
CA LEU A 110 4.14 -19.83 -9.80
C LEU A 110 3.12 -20.96 -9.95
N THR A 111 3.64 -22.20 -10.11
CA THR A 111 2.80 -23.41 -10.13
C THR A 111 2.04 -23.58 -8.82
N LEU A 112 2.72 -23.46 -7.68
CA LEU A 112 2.12 -23.57 -6.34
C LEU A 112 1.00 -22.53 -6.13
N MET A 113 1.22 -21.29 -6.53
CA MET A 113 0.20 -20.23 -6.47
C MET A 113 -1.02 -20.58 -7.34
N SER A 114 -0.79 -21.03 -8.57
CA SER A 114 -1.87 -21.41 -9.49
C SER A 114 -2.69 -22.59 -8.97
N GLU A 115 -2.03 -23.61 -8.41
CA GLU A 115 -2.70 -24.79 -7.83
C GLU A 115 -3.47 -24.46 -6.56
N SER A 116 -3.03 -23.44 -5.82
CA SER A 116 -3.65 -23.01 -4.57
C SER A 116 -5.00 -22.30 -4.76
N VAL A 117 -5.24 -21.74 -5.95
CA VAL A 117 -6.48 -21.01 -6.27
C VAL A 117 -7.75 -21.87 -6.13
N GLY A 118 -7.63 -23.18 -6.21
CA GLY A 118 -8.79 -24.10 -6.08
C GLY A 118 -8.96 -24.72 -4.70
N LYS A 119 -8.18 -24.35 -3.70
CA LYS A 119 -8.26 -24.95 -2.36
C LYS A 119 -9.22 -24.17 -1.47
N ASP A 120 -10.14 -24.88 -0.80
CA ASP A 120 -11.21 -24.27 0.02
C ASP A 120 -10.70 -23.45 1.21
N ASN A 121 -9.49 -23.77 1.69
CA ASN A 121 -8.85 -23.08 2.81
C ASN A 121 -7.84 -22.02 2.40
N VAL A 122 -7.83 -21.60 1.13
CA VAL A 122 -6.95 -20.55 0.60
C VAL A 122 -7.76 -19.44 -0.05
N LYS A 123 -7.50 -18.20 0.35
CA LYS A 123 -8.02 -17.00 -0.28
C LYS A 123 -6.86 -16.13 -0.74
N ILE A 124 -6.80 -15.82 -2.02
CA ILE A 124 -5.79 -14.92 -2.59
C ILE A 124 -6.48 -13.64 -3.02
N ILE A 125 -6.13 -12.54 -2.37
CA ILE A 125 -6.84 -11.27 -2.46
C ILE A 125 -5.91 -10.24 -3.10
N PRO A 126 -6.27 -9.66 -4.25
CA PRO A 126 -5.51 -8.55 -4.82
C PRO A 126 -5.78 -7.26 -4.04
N TYR A 127 -4.73 -6.50 -3.85
CA TYR A 127 -4.78 -5.17 -3.24
C TYR A 127 -5.33 -4.12 -4.21
N THR A 128 -5.07 -4.29 -5.52
CA THR A 128 -5.49 -3.39 -6.59
C THR A 128 -5.88 -4.15 -7.85
N LYS A 129 -6.54 -3.47 -8.77
CA LYS A 129 -6.79 -4.01 -10.12
C LYS A 129 -5.48 -4.30 -10.87
N PHE A 130 -4.43 -3.52 -10.61
CA PHE A 130 -3.14 -3.75 -11.25
C PHE A 130 -2.54 -5.11 -10.85
N GLU A 131 -2.64 -5.50 -9.57
CA GLU A 131 -2.14 -6.81 -9.12
C GLU A 131 -2.88 -7.97 -9.80
N THR A 132 -4.19 -7.83 -10.03
CA THR A 132 -4.95 -8.82 -10.79
C THR A 132 -4.45 -8.94 -12.22
N MET A 133 -4.30 -7.81 -12.92
CA MET A 133 -3.80 -7.77 -14.29
C MET A 133 -2.37 -8.33 -14.39
N TRP A 134 -1.51 -7.99 -13.41
CA TRP A 134 -0.14 -8.49 -13.35
C TRP A 134 -0.10 -10.01 -13.17
N ALA A 135 -0.90 -10.56 -12.26
CA ALA A 135 -0.98 -11.99 -12.01
C ALA A 135 -1.49 -12.78 -13.22
N GLU A 136 -2.48 -12.24 -13.95
CA GLU A 136 -3.02 -12.84 -15.16
C GLU A 136 -1.97 -12.98 -16.27
N ALA A 137 -1.03 -12.03 -16.37
CA ALA A 137 0.09 -12.12 -17.31
C ALA A 137 0.99 -13.34 -17.02
N TYR A 138 1.02 -13.80 -15.77
CA TYR A 138 1.71 -15.03 -15.34
C TYR A 138 0.78 -16.25 -15.21
N LYS A 139 -0.47 -16.15 -15.71
CA LYS A 139 -1.48 -17.22 -15.64
C LYS A 139 -1.91 -17.58 -14.22
N VAL A 140 -1.69 -16.69 -13.26
CA VAL A 140 -2.18 -16.83 -11.88
C VAL A 140 -3.48 -16.06 -11.76
N LYS A 141 -4.54 -16.74 -11.30
CA LYS A 141 -5.84 -16.12 -11.00
C LYS A 141 -5.99 -15.95 -9.49
N PHE A 142 -6.52 -14.81 -9.08
CA PHE A 142 -6.88 -14.61 -7.69
C PHE A 142 -8.29 -15.14 -7.42
N THR A 143 -8.56 -15.51 -6.17
CA THR A 143 -9.83 -16.10 -5.76
C THR A 143 -10.87 -15.06 -5.37
N GLU A 144 -10.42 -13.88 -4.96
CA GLU A 144 -11.26 -12.85 -4.38
C GLU A 144 -11.21 -11.55 -5.19
N GLU A 145 -12.21 -10.71 -4.97
CA GLU A 145 -12.22 -9.35 -5.49
C GLU A 145 -11.12 -8.49 -4.84
N VAL A 146 -10.81 -7.37 -5.47
CA VAL A 146 -9.89 -6.36 -4.94
C VAL A 146 -10.35 -5.88 -3.57
N ILE A 147 -9.49 -6.02 -2.55
CA ILE A 147 -9.68 -5.40 -1.24
C ILE A 147 -8.58 -4.39 -0.99
N ARG A 148 -8.90 -3.14 -1.18
CA ARG A 148 -8.01 -2.00 -0.96
C ARG A 148 -7.76 -1.75 0.53
N PRO A 149 -6.66 -1.09 0.92
CA PRO A 149 -6.46 -0.71 2.32
C PRO A 149 -7.47 0.35 2.75
N ILE A 150 -7.75 0.40 4.03
CA ILE A 150 -8.62 1.44 4.60
C ILE A 150 -7.92 2.80 4.62
N GLY A 151 -6.60 2.81 4.75
CA GLY A 151 -5.81 4.03 4.84
C GLY A 151 -5.98 4.75 6.18
N VAL A 152 -6.27 4.00 7.25
CA VAL A 152 -6.37 4.53 8.60
C VAL A 152 -5.28 3.96 9.47
N SER A 153 -4.45 4.82 10.01
CA SER A 153 -3.48 4.44 11.03
C SER A 153 -4.11 4.53 12.42
N ILE A 154 -4.02 3.48 13.18
CA ILE A 154 -4.43 3.48 14.58
C ILE A 154 -3.37 4.23 15.40
N ASP A 155 -3.83 5.11 16.30
CA ASP A 155 -2.95 5.83 17.25
C ASP A 155 -2.40 4.96 18.39
N LYS A 156 -2.68 3.66 18.41
CA LYS A 156 -2.06 2.76 19.37
C LYS A 156 -0.65 2.41 18.91
N PRO A 157 0.38 2.65 19.72
CA PRO A 157 1.67 2.04 19.46
C PRO A 157 1.47 0.52 19.42
N LEU A 158 2.08 -0.15 18.45
CA LEU A 158 2.35 -1.57 18.58
C LEU A 158 3.09 -1.71 19.91
N SER A 159 2.78 -2.74 20.70
CA SER A 159 3.24 -2.84 22.09
C SER A 159 4.72 -2.45 22.24
N GLU A 160 5.07 -1.73 23.32
CA GLU A 160 6.41 -1.19 23.56
C GLU A 160 7.54 -2.23 23.55
N ASN A 161 7.21 -3.52 23.51
CA ASN A 161 8.15 -4.64 23.48
C ASN A 161 8.43 -5.18 22.06
N GLU A 162 7.83 -4.62 21.02
CA GLU A 162 8.18 -4.97 19.66
C GLU A 162 9.27 -4.02 19.18
N ASP A 163 10.51 -4.39 19.43
CA ASP A 163 11.66 -3.88 18.71
C ASP A 163 11.49 -4.30 17.25
N LEU A 164 10.69 -3.51 16.54
CA LEU A 164 10.56 -3.56 15.11
C LEU A 164 11.93 -3.17 14.60
N GLY A 165 12.80 -4.15 14.40
CA GLY A 165 14.03 -3.96 13.67
C GLY A 165 13.67 -3.38 12.30
N LEU A 166 13.39 -2.09 12.29
CA LEU A 166 13.25 -1.27 11.10
C LEU A 166 14.59 -1.35 10.40
N ILE A 167 14.74 -2.41 9.59
CA ILE A 167 15.79 -2.44 8.59
C ILE A 167 15.56 -1.19 7.75
N GLY A 168 16.24 -0.16 8.14
CA GLY A 168 16.71 1.00 7.45
C GLY A 168 15.96 1.50 6.22
N PHE A 169 14.67 1.80 6.29
CA PHE A 169 14.16 2.95 5.52
C PHE A 169 14.28 4.25 6.33
N GLY A 170 15.25 4.30 7.22
CA GLY A 170 15.74 5.48 7.88
C GLY A 170 16.50 6.35 6.91
N GLY A 171 15.82 7.00 6.00
CA GLY A 171 16.36 8.21 5.39
C GLY A 171 16.36 9.28 6.48
N ASP A 172 17.51 9.90 6.67
CA ASP A 172 17.70 11.06 7.53
C ASP A 172 16.54 12.06 7.30
N TYR A 173 15.68 12.19 8.30
CA TYR A 173 14.53 13.11 8.27
C TYR A 173 14.96 14.55 8.64
N GLY A 174 16.23 14.90 8.34
CA GLY A 174 16.88 16.11 8.77
C GLY A 174 16.36 17.41 8.15
N ASP A 175 15.51 17.37 7.15
CA ASP A 175 14.95 18.59 6.59
C ASP A 175 13.78 19.07 7.47
N GLU A 176 14.00 20.15 8.20
CA GLU A 176 12.91 20.89 8.84
C GLU A 176 11.97 21.43 7.77
N LEU A 177 10.79 20.80 7.65
CA LEU A 177 9.77 21.30 6.75
C LEU A 177 9.21 22.61 7.31
N LYS A 178 9.42 23.69 6.56
CA LYS A 178 9.10 25.05 6.97
C LYS A 178 7.59 25.32 7.05
N GLY A 179 6.81 24.59 6.28
CA GLY A 179 5.40 24.88 6.04
C GLY A 179 5.25 25.88 4.88
N GLY A 180 4.13 25.83 4.18
CA GLY A 180 3.91 26.70 3.04
C GLY A 180 2.71 26.32 2.20
N ASP A 181 2.74 26.70 0.93
CA ASP A 181 1.63 26.47 0.01
C ASP A 181 1.52 25.02 -0.40
N LEU A 182 2.61 24.41 -0.85
CA LEU A 182 2.63 23.07 -1.41
C LEU A 182 3.65 22.16 -0.77
N LEU A 183 3.27 20.92 -0.64
CA LEU A 183 4.15 19.81 -0.37
C LEU A 183 4.37 19.05 -1.68
N VAL A 184 5.61 18.74 -2.04
CA VAL A 184 5.97 18.06 -3.28
C VAL A 184 6.50 16.67 -2.96
N SER A 185 5.98 15.64 -3.61
CA SER A 185 6.45 14.26 -3.39
C SER A 185 7.89 14.08 -3.88
N ARG A 186 8.71 13.42 -3.05
CA ARG A 186 10.13 13.16 -3.33
C ARG A 186 10.40 11.67 -3.30
N TYR A 187 10.99 11.13 -4.36
CA TYR A 187 11.41 9.75 -4.49
C TYR A 187 12.91 9.60 -4.69
N HIS A 188 13.47 8.44 -4.38
CA HIS A 188 14.92 8.24 -4.23
C HIS A 188 15.73 8.45 -5.51
N ASN A 189 15.18 8.06 -6.65
CA ASN A 189 15.91 8.00 -7.93
C ASN A 189 15.40 9.00 -8.95
N ASP A 190 14.58 9.95 -8.52
CA ASP A 190 13.94 10.90 -9.39
C ASP A 190 14.40 12.33 -9.05
N THR A 191 14.82 13.08 -10.04
CA THR A 191 15.18 14.50 -9.93
C THR A 191 14.02 15.43 -10.26
N LEU A 192 12.94 14.92 -10.84
CA LEU A 192 11.79 15.71 -11.25
C LEU A 192 11.16 16.50 -10.10
N TRP A 193 11.20 15.97 -8.88
CA TRP A 193 10.75 16.70 -7.69
C TRP A 193 11.53 17.99 -7.45
N GLN A 194 12.86 18.03 -7.78
CA GLN A 194 13.68 19.24 -7.66
C GLN A 194 13.25 20.29 -8.68
N ASP A 195 12.97 19.86 -9.89
CA ASP A 195 12.50 20.75 -10.96
C ASP A 195 11.08 21.23 -10.65
N SER A 196 10.24 20.37 -10.07
CA SER A 196 8.91 20.75 -9.59
C SER A 196 9.00 21.82 -8.49
N VAL A 197 9.88 21.66 -7.49
CA VAL A 197 10.07 22.67 -6.44
C VAL A 197 10.54 24.00 -7.03
N LYS A 198 11.54 23.99 -7.93
CA LYS A 198 12.02 25.20 -8.60
C LYS A 198 10.91 25.88 -9.41
N MET A 199 10.06 25.09 -10.06
CA MET A 199 8.93 25.60 -10.82
C MET A 199 7.90 26.26 -9.92
N MET A 200 7.59 25.66 -8.74
CA MET A 200 6.73 26.28 -7.73
C MET A 200 7.30 27.63 -7.27
N GLU A 201 8.60 27.67 -6.99
CA GLU A 201 9.30 28.91 -6.61
C GLU A 201 9.24 29.98 -7.73
N HIS A 202 9.34 29.56 -9.00
CA HIS A 202 9.18 30.45 -10.15
C HIS A 202 7.79 31.12 -10.21
N TYR A 203 6.78 30.43 -9.70
CA TYR A 203 5.41 30.93 -9.61
C TYR A 203 5.08 31.60 -8.25
N ASP A 204 6.08 31.96 -7.47
CA ASP A 204 5.92 32.54 -6.13
C ASP A 204 5.12 31.64 -5.15
N LEU A 205 5.15 30.33 -5.38
CA LEU A 205 4.56 29.35 -4.47
C LEU A 205 5.65 28.75 -3.58
N SER A 206 5.45 28.78 -2.28
CA SER A 206 6.34 28.10 -1.34
C SER A 206 6.12 26.60 -1.41
N ALA A 207 7.18 25.83 -1.64
CA ALA A 207 7.11 24.38 -1.78
C ALA A 207 8.24 23.68 -1.04
N ASP A 208 7.90 22.63 -0.30
CA ASP A 208 8.85 21.77 0.39
C ASP A 208 8.82 20.34 -0.17
N PRO A 209 9.99 19.71 -0.40
CA PRO A 209 10.03 18.29 -0.80
C PRO A 209 9.68 17.40 0.37
N CYS A 210 8.85 16.40 0.15
CA CYS A 210 8.42 15.46 1.16
C CYS A 210 8.69 14.02 0.77
N LYS A 211 9.52 13.33 1.54
CA LYS A 211 9.48 11.88 1.58
C LYS A 211 8.24 11.44 2.34
N TYR A 212 7.56 10.41 1.84
CA TYR A 212 6.47 9.79 2.55
C TYR A 212 6.89 9.36 3.97
N ARG A 213 6.14 9.78 4.98
CA ARG A 213 6.47 9.61 6.41
C ARG A 213 5.48 8.73 7.17
N GLY A 214 4.59 8.06 6.47
CA GLY A 214 3.47 7.35 7.09
C GLY A 214 2.38 8.28 7.62
N TYR A 215 1.28 7.69 8.06
CA TYR A 215 0.05 8.42 8.40
C TYR A 215 0.25 9.57 9.42
N LYS A 216 0.97 9.31 10.53
CA LYS A 216 1.19 10.38 11.54
C LYS A 216 1.93 11.57 10.94
N GLY A 217 2.96 11.31 10.16
CA GLY A 217 3.70 12.36 9.47
C GLY A 217 2.81 13.13 8.51
N LEU A 218 1.96 12.47 7.73
CA LEU A 218 1.02 13.11 6.82
C LEU A 218 -0.01 13.96 7.56
N VAL A 219 -0.53 13.51 8.71
CA VAL A 219 -1.46 14.31 9.54
C VAL A 219 -0.81 15.62 10.01
N GLU A 220 0.43 15.58 10.46
CA GLU A 220 1.14 16.78 10.87
C GLU A 220 1.44 17.72 9.69
N LEU A 221 1.77 17.15 8.53
CA LEU A 221 1.98 17.92 7.30
C LEU A 221 0.69 18.58 6.81
N ALA A 222 -0.45 17.89 6.88
CA ALA A 222 -1.75 18.46 6.50
C ALA A 222 -2.17 19.70 7.32
N LYS A 223 -1.55 19.90 8.50
CA LYS A 223 -1.75 21.11 9.30
C LYS A 223 -0.89 22.29 8.83
N LYS A 224 0.20 22.00 8.12
CA LYS A 224 1.21 22.99 7.72
C LYS A 224 1.08 23.44 6.26
N TYR A 225 0.43 22.63 5.40
CA TYR A 225 0.36 22.87 3.96
C TYR A 225 -1.09 23.01 3.47
N GLU A 226 -1.26 23.73 2.38
CA GLU A 226 -2.55 23.89 1.74
C GLU A 226 -2.92 22.70 0.87
N ALA A 227 -1.95 22.13 0.13
CA ALA A 227 -2.12 20.97 -0.73
C ALA A 227 -0.86 20.11 -0.84
N TYR A 228 -1.01 18.95 -1.43
CA TYR A 228 0.07 18.04 -1.77
C TYR A 228 0.10 17.82 -3.28
N PHE A 229 1.20 18.23 -3.91
CA PHE A 229 1.49 17.88 -5.29
C PHE A 229 2.17 16.52 -5.32
N ILE A 230 1.55 15.55 -5.96
CA ILE A 230 2.02 14.16 -5.99
C ILE A 230 2.40 13.78 -7.41
N LEU A 231 3.62 13.28 -7.53
CA LEU A 231 4.08 12.54 -8.69
C LEU A 231 3.92 11.05 -8.38
N PRO A 232 2.93 10.34 -8.97
CA PRO A 232 2.74 8.90 -8.73
C PRO A 232 3.96 8.10 -9.16
N GLU A 233 4.50 7.26 -8.28
CA GLU A 233 5.67 6.40 -8.62
C GLU A 233 5.30 4.92 -8.77
N GLN A 234 4.06 4.56 -8.42
CA GLN A 234 3.53 3.21 -8.51
C GLN A 234 2.02 3.25 -8.70
N TYR A 235 1.47 2.15 -9.22
CA TYR A 235 0.03 1.98 -9.43
C TYR A 235 -0.78 2.06 -8.14
N SER A 236 -0.21 1.69 -7.00
CA SER A 236 -0.87 1.80 -5.72
C SER A 236 0.09 2.12 -4.59
N LYS A 237 -0.44 2.90 -3.64
CA LYS A 237 0.21 3.21 -2.37
C LYS A 237 -0.83 3.37 -1.27
N PHE A 238 -0.50 2.95 -0.06
CA PHE A 238 -1.29 3.28 1.15
C PHE A 238 -1.55 4.78 1.27
N ALA A 239 -0.57 5.60 0.87
CA ALA A 239 -0.68 7.06 0.88
C ALA A 239 -1.92 7.60 0.15
N ALA A 240 -2.37 6.95 -0.93
CA ALA A 240 -3.58 7.37 -1.63
C ALA A 240 -4.80 7.34 -0.70
N PHE A 241 -4.95 6.28 0.07
CA PHE A 241 -6.09 6.14 0.99
C PHE A 241 -5.90 6.95 2.27
N GLU A 242 -4.67 7.06 2.77
CA GLU A 242 -4.34 7.88 3.94
C GLU A 242 -4.61 9.37 3.68
N LEU A 243 -4.21 9.92 2.52
CA LEU A 243 -4.46 11.31 2.15
C LEU A 243 -5.95 11.62 2.05
N MET A 244 -6.72 10.70 1.48
CA MET A 244 -8.18 10.83 1.42
C MET A 244 -8.78 10.92 2.83
N ASN A 245 -8.33 10.10 3.78
CA ASN A 245 -8.78 10.14 5.18
C ASN A 245 -8.37 11.42 5.90
N ILE A 246 -7.16 11.90 5.65
CA ILE A 246 -6.63 13.14 6.27
C ILE A 246 -7.33 14.37 5.72
N GLY A 247 -7.73 14.36 4.46
CA GLY A 247 -8.34 15.48 3.77
C GLY A 247 -7.34 16.57 3.42
N LEU A 248 -6.10 16.22 3.06
CA LEU A 248 -5.14 17.13 2.45
C LEU A 248 -5.42 17.18 0.94
N PRO A 249 -5.84 18.32 0.36
CA PRO A 249 -6.09 18.42 -1.06
C PRO A 249 -4.90 17.95 -1.91
N VAL A 250 -5.20 17.29 -3.01
CA VAL A 250 -4.20 16.63 -3.85
C VAL A 250 -4.22 17.21 -5.25
N ILE A 251 -3.05 17.55 -5.78
CA ILE A 251 -2.82 17.91 -7.17
C ILE A 251 -1.98 16.80 -7.79
N LEU A 252 -2.38 16.30 -8.94
CA LEU A 252 -1.79 15.17 -9.65
C LEU A 252 -1.57 15.52 -11.12
N PRO A 253 -0.56 14.94 -11.79
CA PRO A 253 -0.55 14.94 -13.25
C PRO A 253 -1.79 14.17 -13.76
N SER A 254 -2.36 14.61 -14.90
CA SER A 254 -3.34 13.78 -15.61
C SER A 254 -2.70 12.46 -16.07
N GLU A 255 -3.51 11.51 -16.49
CA GLU A 255 -3.02 10.22 -17.00
C GLU A 255 -2.06 10.39 -18.19
N ASP A 256 -2.42 11.26 -19.14
CA ASP A 256 -1.60 11.55 -20.31
C ASP A 256 -0.30 12.25 -19.93
N PHE A 257 -0.37 13.20 -19.00
CA PHE A 257 0.82 13.90 -18.53
C PHE A 257 1.75 12.98 -17.74
N LEU A 258 1.23 12.13 -16.87
CA LEU A 258 2.02 11.13 -16.17
C LEU A 258 2.74 10.19 -17.14
N PHE A 259 2.02 9.74 -18.19
CA PHE A 259 2.61 8.90 -19.22
C PHE A 259 3.71 9.63 -20.00
N HIS A 260 3.49 10.90 -20.32
CA HIS A 260 4.49 11.74 -20.98
C HIS A 260 5.75 11.88 -20.11
N LEU A 261 5.62 12.21 -18.82
CA LEU A 261 6.71 12.31 -17.87
C LEU A 261 7.51 11.01 -17.78
N SER A 262 6.82 9.88 -17.70
CA SER A 262 7.45 8.57 -17.65
C SER A 262 8.19 8.22 -18.94
N SER A 263 7.61 8.54 -20.11
CA SER A 263 8.18 8.24 -21.43
C SER A 263 9.39 9.08 -21.74
N ALA A 264 9.47 10.31 -21.22
CA ALA A 264 10.61 11.21 -21.40
C ALA A 264 11.85 10.81 -20.59
N ASN A 265 11.81 9.67 -19.85
CA ASN A 265 12.86 9.20 -18.94
C ASN A 265 13.29 10.20 -17.84
N ASN A 266 12.51 11.23 -17.63
CA ASN A 266 12.73 12.21 -16.54
C ASN A 266 12.05 11.78 -15.24
N TYR A 267 11.36 10.67 -15.26
CA TYR A 267 10.54 10.22 -14.17
C TYR A 267 10.63 8.70 -14.00
N TRP A 268 10.90 8.29 -12.75
CA TRP A 268 10.94 6.87 -12.40
C TRP A 268 9.58 6.38 -11.93
N PHE A 269 9.08 5.34 -12.58
CA PHE A 269 7.90 4.61 -12.16
C PHE A 269 8.28 3.15 -11.88
N GLY A 270 8.20 2.72 -10.63
CA GLY A 270 8.85 1.51 -10.12
C GLY A 270 8.48 0.19 -10.78
N SER A 271 7.35 0.15 -11.48
CA SER A 271 6.87 -1.05 -12.18
C SER A 271 6.90 -0.91 -13.69
N GLY A 272 7.43 0.20 -14.19
CA GLY A 272 7.18 0.66 -15.55
C GLY A 272 5.73 1.13 -15.73
N LEU A 273 5.53 2.26 -16.38
CA LEU A 273 4.20 2.74 -16.74
C LEU A 273 3.93 2.35 -18.19
N TYR A 274 2.88 1.59 -18.41
CA TYR A 274 2.46 1.15 -19.72
C TYR A 274 1.27 1.97 -20.19
N LYS A 275 1.21 2.26 -21.49
CA LYS A 275 0.06 2.96 -22.08
C LYS A 275 -1.22 2.16 -21.79
N ASN A 276 -2.29 2.85 -21.41
CA ASN A 276 -3.60 2.28 -21.06
C ASN A 276 -3.64 1.45 -19.76
N THR A 277 -2.67 1.61 -18.87
CA THR A 277 -2.73 0.97 -17.54
C THR A 277 -2.93 1.97 -16.40
N THR A 278 -2.97 3.26 -16.69
CA THR A 278 -3.27 4.31 -15.72
C THR A 278 -4.65 4.14 -15.09
N GLU A 279 -5.63 3.61 -15.83
CA GLU A 279 -6.98 3.27 -15.34
C GLU A 279 -6.99 2.27 -14.17
N VAL A 280 -5.91 1.51 -13.99
CA VAL A 280 -5.75 0.60 -12.85
C VAL A 280 -4.88 1.19 -11.75
N CYS A 281 -4.42 2.42 -11.91
CA CYS A 281 -3.67 3.17 -10.93
C CYS A 281 -4.61 3.79 -9.89
N GLU A 282 -4.34 3.56 -8.61
CA GLU A 282 -5.22 4.01 -7.54
C GLU A 282 -5.29 5.53 -7.37
N TRP A 283 -4.40 6.28 -8.01
CA TRP A 283 -4.45 7.74 -8.08
C TRP A 283 -5.52 8.30 -9.04
N TYR A 284 -6.11 7.42 -9.88
CA TYR A 284 -7.17 7.74 -10.85
C TYR A 284 -8.42 6.88 -10.62
N ASN A 285 -8.68 6.48 -9.36
CA ASN A 285 -9.83 5.68 -9.01
C ASN A 285 -11.11 6.55 -8.84
N GLU A 286 -12.23 5.88 -8.71
CA GLU A 286 -13.56 6.48 -8.58
C GLU A 286 -13.72 7.48 -7.42
N TYR A 287 -12.83 7.45 -6.42
CA TYR A 287 -12.83 8.43 -5.31
C TYR A 287 -12.02 9.65 -5.67
N TYR A 288 -10.82 9.45 -6.23
CA TYR A 288 -9.92 10.52 -6.61
C TYR A 288 -10.53 11.43 -7.68
N ASP A 289 -11.28 10.88 -8.62
CA ASP A 289 -12.01 11.62 -9.64
C ASP A 289 -13.02 12.64 -9.07
N GLN A 290 -13.41 12.48 -7.81
CA GLN A 290 -14.35 13.38 -7.17
C GLN A 290 -13.70 14.60 -6.49
N PHE A 291 -12.41 14.54 -6.15
CA PHE A 291 -11.77 15.56 -5.35
C PHE A 291 -10.35 15.95 -5.77
N ALA A 292 -9.63 15.10 -6.48
CA ALA A 292 -8.29 15.43 -6.97
C ALA A 292 -8.36 16.48 -8.09
N LEU A 293 -7.34 17.30 -8.17
CA LEU A 293 -7.16 18.25 -9.24
C LEU A 293 -6.03 17.77 -10.14
N TYR A 294 -6.34 17.58 -11.40
CA TYR A 294 -5.39 17.09 -12.39
C TYR A 294 -4.84 18.25 -13.21
N ILE A 295 -3.57 18.14 -13.57
CA ILE A 295 -2.88 19.09 -14.46
C ILE A 295 -2.32 18.33 -15.68
N ASP A 296 -2.38 18.97 -16.83
CA ASP A 296 -1.82 18.47 -18.08
C ASP A 296 -0.41 19.02 -18.34
N ASP A 297 -0.02 20.06 -17.60
CA ASP A 297 1.31 20.68 -17.64
C ASP A 297 1.62 21.33 -16.30
N PHE A 298 2.92 21.52 -16.00
CA PHE A 298 3.35 22.23 -14.80
C PHE A 298 2.92 23.71 -14.79
N GLU A 299 2.74 24.33 -15.95
CA GLU A 299 2.28 25.71 -16.06
C GLU A 299 0.87 25.92 -15.48
N GLU A 300 0.09 24.87 -15.34
CA GLU A 300 -1.27 24.92 -14.75
C GLU A 300 -1.28 24.96 -13.22
N ILE A 301 -0.15 24.67 -12.56
CA ILE A 301 -0.07 24.57 -11.10
C ILE A 301 -0.56 25.84 -10.40
N PRO A 302 -0.18 27.07 -10.79
CA PRO A 302 -0.62 28.29 -10.09
C PRO A 302 -2.13 28.47 -10.08
N GLU A 303 -2.80 28.23 -11.20
CA GLU A 303 -4.25 28.35 -11.29
C GLU A 303 -4.95 27.22 -10.54
N THR A 304 -4.44 25.99 -10.67
CA THR A 304 -4.95 24.83 -9.93
C THR A 304 -4.82 25.02 -8.42
N PHE A 305 -3.71 25.58 -7.97
CA PHE A 305 -3.50 25.88 -6.55
C PHE A 305 -4.45 26.97 -6.05
N LYS A 306 -4.77 27.96 -6.84
CA LYS A 306 -5.76 28.97 -6.54
C LYS A 306 -7.15 28.34 -6.36
N ILE A 307 -7.53 27.40 -7.23
CA ILE A 307 -8.78 26.62 -7.09
C ILE A 307 -8.77 25.84 -5.77
N VAL A 308 -7.65 25.22 -5.38
CA VAL A 308 -7.52 24.56 -4.07
C VAL A 308 -7.82 25.52 -2.94
N LYS A 309 -7.18 26.69 -2.92
CA LYS A 309 -7.35 27.68 -1.84
C LYS A 309 -8.80 28.16 -1.73
N GLU A 310 -9.43 28.46 -2.86
CA GLU A 310 -10.82 28.93 -2.92
C GLU A 310 -11.82 27.87 -2.48
N HIS A 311 -11.56 26.60 -2.81
CA HIS A 311 -12.50 25.50 -2.59
C HIS A 311 -12.06 24.48 -1.55
N LYS A 312 -11.00 24.73 -0.79
CA LYS A 312 -10.40 23.81 0.18
C LYS A 312 -11.41 23.12 1.10
N LYS A 313 -12.36 23.89 1.65
CA LYS A 313 -13.39 23.35 2.55
C LYS A 313 -14.31 22.36 1.84
N LYS A 314 -14.70 22.65 0.60
CA LYS A 314 -15.54 21.77 -0.23
C LYS A 314 -14.79 20.50 -0.58
N ILE A 315 -13.55 20.62 -1.07
CA ILE A 315 -12.67 19.48 -1.41
C ILE A 315 -12.50 18.55 -0.21
N ARG A 316 -12.15 19.09 0.95
CA ARG A 316 -12.05 18.32 2.21
C ARG A 316 -13.35 17.62 2.60
N GLY A 317 -14.49 18.27 2.35
CA GLY A 317 -15.81 17.65 2.59
C GLY A 317 -16.05 16.43 1.71
N ILE A 318 -15.72 16.53 0.44
CA ILE A 318 -15.80 15.41 -0.53
C ILE A 318 -14.86 14.29 -0.11
N MET A 319 -13.59 14.59 0.17
CA MET A 319 -12.59 13.61 0.61
C MET A 319 -13.07 12.80 1.82
N LYS A 320 -13.60 13.48 2.84
CA LYS A 320 -14.17 12.82 4.04
C LYS A 320 -15.36 11.92 3.72
N LYS A 321 -16.20 12.30 2.77
CA LYS A 321 -17.32 11.46 2.31
C LYS A 321 -16.78 10.21 1.62
N CYS A 322 -15.88 10.37 0.65
CA CYS A 322 -15.23 9.27 -0.06
C CYS A 322 -14.51 8.31 0.91
N ALA A 323 -13.78 8.85 1.90
CA ALA A 323 -13.11 8.05 2.91
C ALA A 323 -14.08 7.18 3.72
N LYS A 324 -15.22 7.73 4.15
CA LYS A 324 -16.23 6.97 4.89
C LYS A 324 -16.87 5.86 4.04
N GLU A 325 -17.20 6.16 2.79
CA GLU A 325 -17.77 5.18 1.86
C GLU A 325 -16.76 4.06 1.62
N HIS A 326 -15.51 4.40 1.36
CA HIS A 326 -14.42 3.45 1.16
C HIS A 326 -14.21 2.55 2.39
N GLN A 327 -14.10 3.15 3.59
CA GLN A 327 -13.97 2.39 4.84
C GLN A 327 -15.09 1.39 5.04
N SER A 328 -16.36 1.83 4.85
CA SER A 328 -17.51 0.95 4.99
C SER A 328 -17.45 -0.23 4.03
N LYS A 329 -17.20 0.06 2.75
CA LYS A 329 -17.09 -0.97 1.70
C LYS A 329 -15.98 -1.98 2.01
N THR A 330 -14.80 -1.49 2.39
CA THR A 330 -13.65 -2.36 2.71
C THR A 330 -13.91 -3.21 3.95
N LEU A 331 -14.52 -2.64 5.01
CA LEU A 331 -14.90 -3.43 6.19
C LEU A 331 -15.93 -4.50 5.86
N ASP A 332 -16.91 -4.22 5.00
CA ASP A 332 -17.91 -5.19 4.58
C ASP A 332 -17.29 -6.33 3.74
N GLN A 333 -16.28 -6.02 2.92
CA GLN A 333 -15.50 -7.04 2.20
C GLN A 333 -14.74 -7.93 3.20
N TRP A 334 -14.04 -7.36 4.17
CA TRP A 334 -13.33 -8.12 5.19
C TRP A 334 -14.26 -8.96 6.08
N ARG A 335 -15.48 -8.47 6.41
CA ARG A 335 -16.49 -9.29 7.10
C ARG A 335 -16.80 -10.58 6.35
N LYS A 336 -16.98 -10.49 5.03
CA LYS A 336 -17.22 -11.66 4.18
C LYS A 336 -16.03 -12.62 4.19
N ILE A 337 -14.80 -12.09 4.15
CA ILE A 337 -13.57 -12.90 4.17
C ILE A 337 -13.49 -13.70 5.49
N TYR A 338 -13.76 -13.05 6.63
CA TYR A 338 -13.69 -13.67 7.95
C TYR A 338 -14.98 -14.40 8.39
N ASN A 339 -16.04 -14.33 7.59
CA ASN A 339 -17.36 -14.90 7.92
C ASN A 339 -17.93 -14.41 9.27
N VAL A 340 -17.84 -13.09 9.56
CA VAL A 340 -18.29 -12.42 10.79
C VAL A 340 -19.28 -11.29 10.54
#